data_6ebe7da55dea963d1ed3f0ed799cbdb1
#
_entry.id   6ebe7da55dea963d1ed3f0ed799cbdb1
#
_cell.length_a   1.000
_cell.length_b   1.000
_cell.length_c   1.000
_cell.angle_alpha   90.00
_cell.angle_beta   90.00
_cell.angle_gamma   90.00
#
_symmetry.space_group_name_H-M   'P 1'
#
loop_
_entity.id
_entity.type
_entity.pdbx_description
1 polymer ?
#
loop_
_entity_poly.entity_id
_entity_poly.type
_entity_poly.pdbx_seq_one_letter_code
_entity_poly.pdbx_strand_id
1 'polypeptide(L)'
;MSCETEDLEILKGKTFSRVIRWESTPFLYKAITAITKAGPVVVTATGHGVPDGWRVAIVSAGGMREINAKYSPPRPSEFHRAKKLSSDTLELNEVNSAGFTTYTSGGYVQYYTPVDLSGYSARMTIRDQVGGTSLLSLTTVVENGRIVLDNTAKTITLTISATDTALVTWSEGVYDLEMVSSGGVVTEILAGTITALDEVTT
;
A
#
# COMPACT_ATOMS: atom_id res chain seq x y z
N MET A 1 15.33 -6.34 -1.83
CA MET A 1 14.16 -5.45 -2.00
C MET A 1 14.70 -4.03 -1.88
N SER A 2 14.44 -3.13 -2.82
CA SER A 2 14.84 -1.72 -2.66
C SER A 2 13.85 -1.06 -1.71
N CYS A 3 14.36 -0.25 -0.76
CA CYS A 3 13.54 0.67 0.01
C CYS A 3 12.74 1.57 -0.95
N GLU A 4 11.46 1.75 -0.69
CA GLU A 4 10.65 2.72 -1.43
C GLU A 4 10.93 4.12 -0.87
N THR A 5 11.03 5.12 -1.75
CA THR A 5 11.22 6.50 -1.31
C THR A 5 9.91 7.26 -1.50
N GLU A 6 9.42 7.90 -0.45
CA GLU A 6 8.20 8.70 -0.47
C GLU A 6 8.36 9.94 0.42
N ASP A 7 7.95 11.09 -0.11
CA ASP A 7 7.88 12.32 0.69
C ASP A 7 6.52 12.39 1.39
N LEU A 8 6.54 12.67 2.69
CA LEU A 8 5.34 12.76 3.53
C LEU A 8 5.05 14.20 3.92
N GLU A 9 3.78 14.50 4.15
CA GLU A 9 3.32 15.80 4.61
C GLU A 9 2.44 15.67 5.84
N ILE A 10 2.75 16.44 6.89
CA ILE A 10 1.95 16.60 8.09
C ILE A 10 1.31 17.98 8.06
N LEU A 11 -0.01 18.05 8.23
CA LEU A 11 -0.70 19.31 8.52
C LEU A 11 -0.83 19.44 10.04
N LYS A 12 -0.22 20.48 10.62
CA LYS A 12 -0.27 20.73 12.07
C LYS A 12 -1.73 20.91 12.52
N GLY A 13 -2.10 20.33 13.66
CA GLY A 13 -3.49 20.33 14.15
C GLY A 13 -4.43 19.33 13.46
N LYS A 14 -3.96 18.57 12.45
CA LYS A 14 -4.74 17.51 11.80
C LYS A 14 -4.16 16.14 12.09
N THR A 15 -5.02 15.12 12.17
CA THR A 15 -4.54 13.74 12.25
C THR A 15 -3.83 13.34 10.97
N PHE A 16 -2.57 12.98 11.07
CA PHE A 16 -1.83 12.33 9.98
C PHE A 16 -2.12 10.82 10.01
N SER A 17 -2.41 10.24 8.84
CA SER A 17 -2.56 8.81 8.70
C SER A 17 -2.04 8.34 7.34
N ARG A 18 -1.19 7.33 7.35
CA ARG A 18 -0.64 6.70 6.12
C ARG A 18 -0.73 5.19 6.21
N VAL A 19 -1.32 4.57 5.20
CA VAL A 19 -1.40 3.11 5.07
C VAL A 19 -0.39 2.64 4.04
N ILE A 20 0.50 1.75 4.47
CA ILE A 20 1.57 1.16 3.67
C ILE A 20 1.28 -0.33 3.51
N ARG A 21 1.67 -0.91 2.37
CA ARG A 21 1.59 -2.34 2.08
C ARG A 21 2.96 -2.85 1.68
N TRP A 22 3.47 -3.82 2.42
CA TRP A 22 4.77 -4.41 2.15
C TRP A 22 4.62 -5.54 1.14
N GLU A 23 5.10 -5.28 -0.05
CA GLU A 23 5.02 -6.17 -1.21
C GLU A 23 6.35 -6.91 -1.43
N SER A 24 6.29 -8.15 -1.85
CA SER A 24 7.47 -8.95 -2.19
C SER A 24 7.31 -9.71 -3.50
N THR A 25 8.41 -10.19 -4.03
CA THR A 25 8.46 -11.16 -5.13
C THR A 25 8.56 -12.60 -4.58
N PRO A 26 8.17 -13.62 -5.37
CA PRO A 26 7.67 -13.55 -6.75
C PRO A 26 6.25 -12.99 -6.85
N PHE A 27 5.81 -12.66 -8.08
CA PHE A 27 4.41 -12.38 -8.35
C PHE A 27 3.55 -13.62 -8.13
N LEU A 28 2.33 -13.41 -7.64
CA LEU A 28 1.27 -14.39 -7.59
C LEU A 28 0.33 -14.20 -8.79
N TYR A 29 -0.23 -15.32 -9.27
CA TYR A 29 -1.12 -15.36 -10.42
C TYR A 29 -2.37 -16.14 -10.06
N LYS A 30 -3.54 -15.57 -10.34
CA LYS A 30 -4.84 -16.23 -10.15
C LYS A 30 -5.61 -16.22 -11.44
N ALA A 31 -6.00 -17.41 -11.90
CA ALA A 31 -6.73 -17.56 -13.14
C ALA A 31 -8.07 -16.84 -13.10
N ILE A 32 -8.37 -16.10 -14.15
CA ILE A 32 -9.62 -15.38 -14.33
C ILE A 32 -10.65 -16.32 -14.99
N THR A 33 -11.87 -16.29 -14.47
CA THR A 33 -13.00 -17.06 -15.01
C THR A 33 -14.07 -16.15 -15.61
N ALA A 34 -14.17 -14.90 -15.18
CA ALA A 34 -15.09 -13.92 -15.76
C ALA A 34 -14.59 -12.48 -15.56
N ILE A 35 -14.98 -11.59 -16.47
CA ILE A 35 -14.80 -10.14 -16.36
C ILE A 35 -16.08 -9.48 -16.85
N THR A 36 -16.64 -8.57 -16.06
CA THR A 36 -17.86 -7.84 -16.43
C THR A 36 -17.56 -6.71 -17.40
N LYS A 37 -18.56 -6.35 -18.24
CA LYS A 37 -18.57 -5.09 -18.99
C LYS A 37 -19.34 -4.06 -18.21
N ALA A 38 -18.68 -3.40 -17.26
CA ALA A 38 -19.28 -2.46 -16.32
C ALA A 38 -18.29 -1.38 -15.90
N GLY A 39 -18.78 -0.34 -15.28
CA GLY A 39 -18.00 0.66 -14.57
C GLY A 39 -18.53 0.79 -13.14
N PRO A 40 -17.76 0.37 -12.13
CA PRO A 40 -16.44 -0.31 -12.21
C PRO A 40 -16.49 -1.76 -12.72
N VAL A 41 -15.37 -2.23 -13.25
CA VAL A 41 -15.25 -3.61 -13.71
C VAL A 41 -15.11 -4.56 -12.53
N VAL A 42 -15.74 -5.73 -12.62
CA VAL A 42 -15.57 -6.82 -11.67
C VAL A 42 -14.87 -8.00 -12.35
N VAL A 43 -13.82 -8.49 -11.70
CA VAL A 43 -13.01 -9.65 -12.14
C VAL A 43 -13.29 -10.82 -11.21
N THR A 44 -13.65 -11.97 -11.76
CA THR A 44 -13.82 -13.21 -11.01
C THR A 44 -12.56 -14.08 -11.17
N ALA A 45 -11.93 -14.40 -10.04
CA ALA A 45 -10.76 -15.26 -9.94
C ALA A 45 -10.87 -16.08 -8.64
N THR A 46 -11.33 -17.31 -8.72
CA THR A 46 -11.66 -18.17 -7.57
C THR A 46 -10.49 -18.30 -6.60
N GLY A 47 -10.75 -18.06 -5.33
CA GLY A 47 -9.76 -18.15 -4.27
C GLY A 47 -8.55 -17.25 -4.51
N HIS A 48 -8.76 -16.02 -5.01
CA HIS A 48 -7.67 -15.15 -5.44
C HIS A 48 -6.67 -14.79 -4.34
N GLY A 49 -7.10 -14.73 -3.07
CA GLY A 49 -6.21 -14.42 -1.95
C GLY A 49 -5.66 -12.98 -1.92
N VAL A 50 -6.12 -12.12 -2.83
CA VAL A 50 -5.73 -10.70 -2.87
C VAL A 50 -6.32 -9.99 -1.65
N PRO A 51 -5.52 -9.28 -0.83
CA PRO A 51 -6.04 -8.45 0.25
C PRO A 51 -6.86 -7.27 -0.29
N ASP A 52 -7.76 -6.72 0.52
CA ASP A 52 -8.52 -5.52 0.14
C ASP A 52 -7.60 -4.32 -0.08
N GLY A 53 -7.87 -3.55 -1.15
CA GLY A 53 -7.07 -2.41 -1.55
C GLY A 53 -5.65 -2.74 -2.05
N TRP A 54 -5.34 -4.02 -2.30
CA TRP A 54 -4.08 -4.44 -2.91
C TRP A 54 -4.01 -4.03 -4.38
N ARG A 55 -2.81 -3.80 -4.91
CA ARG A 55 -2.66 -3.50 -6.33
C ARG A 55 -2.52 -4.76 -7.17
N VAL A 56 -3.27 -4.83 -8.26
CA VAL A 56 -3.30 -5.96 -9.19
C VAL A 56 -3.17 -5.48 -10.63
N ALA A 57 -2.58 -6.30 -11.48
CA ALA A 57 -2.60 -6.13 -12.92
C ALA A 57 -3.37 -7.29 -13.55
N ILE A 58 -4.06 -7.02 -14.66
CA ILE A 58 -4.70 -8.07 -15.46
C ILE A 58 -3.77 -8.39 -16.63
N VAL A 59 -3.51 -9.67 -16.84
CA VAL A 59 -2.60 -10.12 -17.91
C VAL A 59 -3.23 -11.26 -18.70
N SER A 60 -3.04 -11.25 -20.01
CA SER A 60 -3.43 -12.32 -20.94
C SER A 60 -4.93 -12.67 -20.96
N ALA A 61 -5.81 -11.74 -20.60
CA ALA A 61 -7.25 -11.92 -20.76
C ALA A 61 -7.61 -11.96 -22.24
N GLY A 62 -8.33 -12.99 -22.66
CA GLY A 62 -8.85 -13.14 -24.01
C GLY A 62 -10.15 -12.35 -24.21
N GLY A 63 -10.38 -11.88 -25.43
CA GLY A 63 -11.52 -11.00 -25.75
C GLY A 63 -11.28 -9.58 -25.28
N MET A 64 -11.40 -9.30 -23.99
CA MET A 64 -11.22 -7.99 -23.37
C MET A 64 -9.72 -7.63 -23.22
N ARG A 65 -9.05 -7.40 -24.36
CA ARG A 65 -7.61 -7.11 -24.37
C ARG A 65 -7.26 -5.74 -23.81
N GLU A 66 -8.19 -4.82 -23.79
CA GLU A 66 -8.03 -3.43 -23.34
C GLU A 66 -7.70 -3.34 -21.84
N ILE A 67 -8.09 -4.36 -21.05
CA ILE A 67 -7.80 -4.42 -19.60
C ILE A 67 -6.40 -4.96 -19.31
N ASN A 68 -5.74 -5.60 -20.27
CA ASN A 68 -4.44 -6.22 -20.04
C ASN A 68 -3.33 -5.18 -19.87
N ALA A 69 -2.44 -5.45 -18.93
CA ALA A 69 -1.13 -4.79 -18.87
C ALA A 69 -0.38 -5.02 -20.20
N LYS A 70 0.29 -3.97 -20.66
CA LYS A 70 1.02 -3.97 -21.95
C LYS A 70 2.43 -4.52 -21.83
N TYR A 71 2.99 -4.50 -20.63
CA TYR A 71 4.37 -4.90 -20.34
C TYR A 71 4.41 -6.19 -19.52
N SER A 72 5.50 -6.95 -19.67
CA SER A 72 5.78 -8.15 -18.88
C SER A 72 7.21 -8.06 -18.34
N PRO A 73 7.41 -7.89 -17.02
CA PRO A 73 6.37 -7.68 -16.00
C PRO A 73 5.62 -6.35 -16.19
N PRO A 74 4.39 -6.23 -15.65
CA PRO A 74 3.63 -4.98 -15.67
C PRO A 74 4.40 -3.83 -15.02
N ARG A 75 4.30 -2.64 -15.60
CA ARG A 75 4.86 -1.41 -15.01
C ARG A 75 4.01 -0.92 -13.84
N PRO A 76 4.55 -0.11 -12.91
CA PRO A 76 3.80 0.41 -11.77
C PRO A 76 2.46 1.07 -12.14
N SER A 77 2.40 1.78 -13.28
CA SER A 77 1.19 2.45 -13.78
C SER A 77 0.12 1.52 -14.35
N GLU A 78 0.41 0.22 -14.48
CA GLU A 78 -0.52 -0.79 -15.01
C GLU A 78 -1.20 -1.60 -13.90
N PHE A 79 -0.87 -1.29 -12.65
CA PHE A 79 -1.54 -1.87 -11.49
C PHE A 79 -2.71 -1.00 -11.06
N HIS A 80 -3.84 -1.64 -10.80
CA HIS A 80 -5.06 -1.03 -10.29
C HIS A 80 -5.27 -1.42 -8.83
N ARG A 81 -5.79 -0.53 -8.00
CA ARG A 81 -6.23 -0.90 -6.64
C ARG A 81 -7.51 -1.71 -6.74
N ALA A 82 -7.46 -2.90 -6.19
CA ALA A 82 -8.59 -3.82 -6.19
C ALA A 82 -9.35 -3.73 -4.87
N LYS A 83 -10.65 -3.50 -4.93
CA LYS A 83 -11.56 -3.68 -3.81
C LYS A 83 -12.00 -5.15 -3.78
N LYS A 84 -11.77 -5.81 -2.67
CA LYS A 84 -12.18 -7.19 -2.47
C LYS A 84 -13.68 -7.25 -2.18
N LEU A 85 -14.47 -7.79 -3.10
CA LEU A 85 -15.90 -7.99 -2.90
C LEU A 85 -16.20 -9.32 -2.21
N SER A 86 -15.43 -10.38 -2.52
CA SER A 86 -15.53 -11.71 -1.92
C SER A 86 -14.20 -12.44 -1.97
N SER A 87 -14.16 -13.74 -1.61
CA SER A 87 -13.01 -14.61 -1.84
C SER A 87 -12.66 -14.80 -3.31
N ASP A 88 -13.62 -14.58 -4.21
CA ASP A 88 -13.55 -14.95 -5.62
C ASP A 88 -13.69 -13.74 -6.56
N THR A 89 -14.04 -12.56 -6.05
CA THR A 89 -14.33 -11.39 -6.89
C THR A 89 -13.63 -10.13 -6.40
N LEU A 90 -13.06 -9.40 -7.37
CA LEU A 90 -12.39 -8.12 -7.21
C LEU A 90 -13.04 -7.06 -8.06
N GLU A 91 -13.26 -5.88 -7.52
CA GLU A 91 -13.68 -4.68 -8.23
C GLU A 91 -12.48 -3.77 -8.48
N LEU A 92 -12.29 -3.32 -9.72
CA LEU A 92 -11.24 -2.34 -10.07
C LEU A 92 -11.93 -0.99 -10.27
N ASN A 93 -11.94 -0.17 -9.23
CA ASN A 93 -12.75 1.06 -9.15
C ASN A 93 -12.41 2.08 -10.24
N GLU A 94 -11.18 2.08 -10.71
CA GLU A 94 -10.66 3.03 -11.71
C GLU A 94 -10.90 2.56 -13.16
N VAL A 95 -11.45 1.35 -13.35
CA VAL A 95 -11.60 0.76 -14.68
C VAL A 95 -13.08 0.69 -15.06
N ASN A 96 -13.43 1.43 -16.10
CA ASN A 96 -14.73 1.33 -16.77
C ASN A 96 -14.59 0.51 -18.05
N SER A 97 -15.07 -0.73 -18.02
CA SER A 97 -15.00 -1.67 -19.13
C SER A 97 -16.27 -1.71 -19.99
N ALA A 98 -17.23 -0.81 -19.79
CA ALA A 98 -18.51 -0.80 -20.53
C ALA A 98 -18.32 -0.73 -22.07
N GLY A 99 -17.28 0.00 -22.52
CA GLY A 99 -16.91 0.11 -23.93
C GLY A 99 -15.90 -0.92 -24.43
N PHE A 100 -15.37 -1.81 -23.57
CA PHE A 100 -14.34 -2.79 -23.97
C PHE A 100 -14.95 -3.96 -24.75
N THR A 101 -14.07 -4.72 -25.43
CA THR A 101 -14.45 -6.00 -26.04
C THR A 101 -14.91 -6.98 -24.96
N THR A 102 -15.86 -7.85 -25.27
CA THR A 102 -16.36 -8.84 -24.31
C THR A 102 -15.26 -9.84 -23.94
N TYR A 103 -15.07 -10.10 -22.64
CA TYR A 103 -14.19 -11.18 -22.18
C TYR A 103 -14.65 -12.53 -22.71
N THR A 104 -13.71 -13.34 -23.19
CA THR A 104 -13.99 -14.69 -23.70
C THR A 104 -13.40 -15.80 -22.84
N SER A 105 -12.12 -15.70 -22.48
CA SER A 105 -11.45 -16.76 -21.72
C SER A 105 -10.05 -16.35 -21.26
N GLY A 106 -9.49 -17.11 -20.33
CA GLY A 106 -8.09 -17.06 -19.92
C GLY A 106 -7.71 -15.80 -19.14
N GLY A 107 -6.41 -15.55 -19.00
CA GLY A 107 -5.86 -14.44 -18.24
C GLY A 107 -5.71 -14.71 -16.76
N TYR A 108 -4.99 -13.80 -16.13
CA TYR A 108 -4.66 -13.88 -14.70
C TYR A 108 -4.76 -12.52 -14.03
N VAL A 109 -5.19 -12.52 -12.80
CA VAL A 109 -4.91 -11.46 -11.85
C VAL A 109 -3.49 -11.67 -11.36
N GLN A 110 -2.58 -10.73 -11.66
CA GLN A 110 -1.19 -10.74 -11.23
C GLN A 110 -0.99 -9.70 -10.14
N TYR A 111 -0.32 -10.07 -9.04
CA TYR A 111 -0.05 -9.17 -7.94
C TYR A 111 1.21 -9.57 -7.18
N TYR A 112 1.83 -8.61 -6.48
CA TYR A 112 2.96 -8.88 -5.61
C TYR A 112 2.52 -9.71 -4.40
N THR A 113 3.39 -10.62 -3.95
CA THR A 113 3.15 -11.42 -2.74
C THR A 113 3.05 -10.51 -1.52
N PRO A 114 1.92 -10.53 -0.78
CA PRO A 114 1.81 -9.82 0.49
C PRO A 114 2.75 -10.43 1.53
N VAL A 115 3.58 -9.61 2.17
CA VAL A 115 4.45 -10.10 3.25
C VAL A 115 3.59 -10.50 4.45
N ASP A 116 3.96 -11.61 5.09
CA ASP A 116 3.37 -12.00 6.36
C ASP A 116 3.95 -11.13 7.48
N LEU A 117 3.09 -10.31 8.10
CA LEU A 117 3.49 -9.39 9.17
C LEU A 117 3.51 -10.04 10.57
N SER A 118 3.21 -11.35 10.68
CA SER A 118 3.23 -12.06 11.96
C SER A 118 4.61 -12.01 12.61
N GLY A 119 4.65 -11.65 13.88
CA GLY A 119 5.90 -11.60 14.63
C GLY A 119 6.83 -10.43 14.27
N TYR A 120 6.40 -9.52 13.42
CA TYR A 120 7.11 -8.27 13.20
C TYR A 120 6.70 -7.21 14.22
N SER A 121 7.65 -6.33 14.53
CA SER A 121 7.41 -5.00 15.07
C SER A 121 7.89 -3.97 14.05
N ALA A 122 7.46 -2.72 14.22
CA ALA A 122 7.86 -1.64 13.35
C ALA A 122 8.27 -0.41 14.17
N ARG A 123 9.20 0.35 13.62
CA ARG A 123 9.62 1.65 14.15
C ARG A 123 9.88 2.62 13.01
N MET A 124 9.59 3.88 13.25
CA MET A 124 9.89 4.99 12.37
C MET A 124 10.48 6.12 13.20
N THR A 125 11.55 6.72 12.75
CA THR A 125 12.13 7.89 13.40
C THR A 125 12.22 9.04 12.41
N ILE A 126 11.69 10.21 12.80
CA ILE A 126 11.85 11.46 12.07
C ILE A 126 13.00 12.21 12.74
N ARG A 127 13.97 12.68 11.94
CA ARG A 127 15.15 13.42 12.38
C ARG A 127 15.27 14.72 11.60
N ASP A 128 15.97 15.72 12.15
CA ASP A 128 16.31 16.96 11.45
C ASP A 128 17.21 16.72 10.23
N GLN A 129 18.08 15.71 10.31
CA GLN A 129 18.97 15.23 9.24
C GLN A 129 19.41 13.80 9.54
N VAL A 130 20.01 13.15 8.55
CA VAL A 130 20.58 11.79 8.74
C VAL A 130 21.62 11.82 9.86
N GLY A 131 21.42 10.97 10.88
CA GLY A 131 22.27 10.92 12.07
C GLY A 131 22.09 12.06 13.05
N GLY A 132 21.15 12.98 12.81
CA GLY A 132 20.87 14.15 13.64
C GLY A 132 19.91 13.87 14.81
N THR A 133 19.31 14.95 15.32
CA THR A 133 18.40 14.91 16.46
C THR A 133 17.06 14.26 16.09
N SER A 134 16.56 13.37 16.95
CA SER A 134 15.21 12.80 16.81
C SER A 134 14.15 13.85 17.10
N LEU A 135 13.28 14.08 16.14
CA LEU A 135 12.16 15.01 16.21
C LEU A 135 10.88 14.33 16.68
N LEU A 136 10.62 13.12 16.18
CA LEU A 136 9.45 12.32 16.52
C LEU A 136 9.75 10.83 16.26
N SER A 137 9.19 9.95 17.09
CA SER A 137 9.28 8.51 16.89
C SER A 137 7.90 7.87 16.94
N LEU A 138 7.68 6.91 16.02
CA LEU A 138 6.51 6.05 15.98
C LEU A 138 6.97 4.60 16.16
N THR A 139 6.16 3.79 16.84
CA THR A 139 6.47 2.38 17.08
C THR A 139 5.19 1.56 17.25
N THR A 140 5.33 0.24 17.12
CA THR A 140 4.26 -0.73 17.46
C THR A 140 4.16 -1.00 18.97
N VAL A 141 5.07 -0.47 19.79
CA VAL A 141 4.99 -0.63 21.25
C VAL A 141 3.80 0.16 21.80
N VAL A 142 3.03 -0.47 22.71
CA VAL A 142 1.72 0.04 23.20
C VAL A 142 1.80 1.45 23.79
N GLU A 143 2.89 1.81 24.44
CA GLU A 143 3.09 3.14 25.05
C GLU A 143 3.14 4.28 24.02
N ASN A 144 3.46 3.96 22.77
CA ASN A 144 3.54 4.94 21.70
C ASN A 144 2.61 4.59 20.52
N GLY A 145 2.07 3.42 20.42
CA GLY A 145 0.97 2.88 19.59
C GLY A 145 0.66 3.55 18.24
N ARG A 146 1.61 4.26 17.65
CA ARG A 146 1.42 5.07 16.45
C ARG A 146 1.62 4.27 15.14
N ILE A 147 2.07 3.02 15.26
CA ILE A 147 2.15 2.07 14.14
C ILE A 147 1.29 0.86 14.47
N VAL A 148 0.35 0.55 13.58
CA VAL A 148 -0.49 -0.64 13.69
C VAL A 148 -0.20 -1.58 12.54
N LEU A 149 0.11 -2.84 12.86
CA LEU A 149 0.30 -3.93 11.91
C LEU A 149 -0.97 -4.78 11.86
N ASP A 150 -1.66 -4.80 10.73
CA ASP A 150 -2.80 -5.70 10.48
C ASP A 150 -2.38 -6.78 9.49
N ASN A 151 -2.11 -7.98 10.01
CA ASN A 151 -1.70 -9.10 9.17
C ASN A 151 -2.83 -9.67 8.32
N THR A 152 -4.10 -9.45 8.69
CA THR A 152 -5.25 -9.88 7.89
C THR A 152 -5.44 -8.98 6.67
N ALA A 153 -5.41 -7.67 6.87
CA ALA A 153 -5.49 -6.68 5.81
C ALA A 153 -4.15 -6.47 5.06
N LYS A 154 -3.04 -7.02 5.60
CA LYS A 154 -1.67 -6.82 5.11
C LYS A 154 -1.30 -5.34 5.03
N THR A 155 -1.63 -4.59 6.09
CA THR A 155 -1.38 -3.15 6.18
C THR A 155 -0.49 -2.80 7.37
N ILE A 156 0.30 -1.76 7.16
CA ILE A 156 1.10 -1.06 8.16
C ILE A 156 0.52 0.36 8.20
N THR A 157 -0.13 0.73 9.29
CA THR A 157 -0.77 2.05 9.42
C THR A 157 0.05 2.91 10.36
N LEU A 158 0.53 4.04 9.85
CA LEU A 158 1.16 5.10 10.64
C LEU A 158 0.08 6.11 11.04
N THR A 159 0.09 6.55 12.30
CA THR A 159 -0.86 7.56 12.78
C THR A 159 -0.16 8.53 13.72
N ILE A 160 -0.38 9.84 13.51
CA ILE A 160 0.00 10.90 14.46
C ILE A 160 -1.28 11.67 14.75
N SER A 161 -1.63 11.79 16.03
CA SER A 161 -2.88 12.46 16.44
C SER A 161 -2.85 13.97 16.10
N ALA A 162 -4.02 14.59 15.98
CA ALA A 162 -4.12 16.03 15.78
C ALA A 162 -3.45 16.82 16.93
N THR A 163 -3.56 16.32 18.18
CA THR A 163 -2.88 16.90 19.34
C THR A 163 -1.36 16.84 19.19
N ASP A 164 -0.81 15.71 18.74
CA ASP A 164 0.63 15.56 18.56
C ASP A 164 1.15 16.39 17.37
N THR A 165 0.39 16.44 16.27
CA THR A 165 0.78 17.27 15.12
C THR A 165 0.75 18.76 15.43
N ALA A 166 -0.16 19.22 16.31
CA ALA A 166 -0.21 20.60 16.78
C ALA A 166 1.03 21.00 17.61
N LEU A 167 1.71 20.03 18.22
CA LEU A 167 2.93 20.25 19.01
C LEU A 167 4.21 20.22 18.16
N VAL A 168 4.11 19.95 16.86
CA VAL A 168 5.26 19.94 15.96
C VAL A 168 5.82 21.35 15.77
N THR A 169 7.09 21.55 16.13
CA THR A 169 7.79 22.84 16.04
C THR A 169 8.76 22.96 14.88
N TRP A 170 9.05 21.85 14.21
CA TRP A 170 9.90 21.79 13.03
C TRP A 170 9.05 21.88 11.75
N SER A 171 9.69 22.27 10.63
CA SER A 171 9.06 22.38 9.30
C SER A 171 9.45 21.25 8.35
N GLU A 172 10.65 20.69 8.53
CA GLU A 172 11.20 19.64 7.66
C GLU A 172 11.98 18.63 8.49
N GLY A 173 12.06 17.40 7.95
CA GLY A 173 12.85 16.31 8.51
C GLY A 173 13.08 15.20 7.48
N VAL A 174 13.89 14.24 7.85
CA VAL A 174 14.08 12.98 7.14
C VAL A 174 13.56 11.83 7.98
N TYR A 175 13.09 10.76 7.37
CA TYR A 175 12.58 9.62 8.09
C TYR A 175 12.95 8.30 7.43
N ASP A 176 12.96 7.24 8.22
CA ASP A 176 12.97 5.85 7.81
C ASP A 176 11.90 5.07 8.57
N LEU A 177 11.32 4.07 7.90
CA LEU A 177 10.42 3.09 8.48
C LEU A 177 11.06 1.71 8.39
N GLU A 178 11.32 1.13 9.53
CA GLU A 178 11.94 -0.18 9.66
C GLU A 178 10.96 -1.22 10.21
N MET A 179 11.01 -2.41 9.62
CA MET A 179 10.36 -3.61 10.12
C MET A 179 11.40 -4.49 10.82
N VAL A 180 11.08 -4.95 12.02
CA VAL A 180 11.97 -5.80 12.82
C VAL A 180 11.29 -7.15 13.01
N SER A 181 11.89 -8.21 12.48
CA SER A 181 11.37 -9.56 12.64
C SER A 181 11.56 -10.08 14.07
N SER A 182 10.87 -11.16 14.44
CA SER A 182 11.06 -11.84 15.73
C SER A 182 12.49 -12.37 15.94
N GLY A 183 13.24 -12.60 14.84
CA GLY A 183 14.65 -12.96 14.87
C GLY A 183 15.61 -11.76 14.95
N GLY A 184 15.11 -10.53 15.07
CA GLY A 184 15.91 -9.31 15.16
C GLY A 184 16.45 -8.79 13.83
N VAL A 185 16.02 -9.36 12.68
CA VAL A 185 16.41 -8.83 11.37
C VAL A 185 15.67 -7.54 11.12
N VAL A 186 16.41 -6.48 10.82
CA VAL A 186 15.88 -5.14 10.50
C VAL A 186 15.83 -4.97 8.99
N THR A 187 14.68 -4.53 8.48
CA THR A 187 14.48 -4.24 7.06
C THR A 187 13.86 -2.85 6.93
N GLU A 188 14.56 -1.93 6.29
CA GLU A 188 14.00 -0.64 5.89
C GLU A 188 13.05 -0.85 4.71
N ILE A 189 11.81 -0.37 4.84
CA ILE A 189 10.77 -0.55 3.81
C ILE A 189 10.35 0.77 3.17
N LEU A 190 10.54 1.89 3.86
CA LEU A 190 10.18 3.22 3.39
C LEU A 190 11.14 4.25 3.99
N ALA A 191 11.59 5.21 3.19
CA ALA A 191 12.37 6.36 3.65
C ALA A 191 12.05 7.60 2.80
N GLY A 192 12.41 8.78 3.28
CA GLY A 192 12.21 10.02 2.51
C GLY A 192 12.30 11.26 3.36
N THR A 193 11.77 12.36 2.81
CA THR A 193 11.60 13.62 3.53
C THR A 193 10.19 13.71 4.12
N ILE A 194 10.05 14.53 5.15
CA ILE A 194 8.76 14.83 5.75
C ILE A 194 8.66 16.32 6.02
N THR A 195 7.58 16.95 5.56
CA THR A 195 7.31 18.36 5.79
C THR A 195 6.16 18.53 6.76
N ALA A 196 6.24 19.54 7.63
CA ALA A 196 5.16 19.91 8.55
C ALA A 196 4.68 21.32 8.21
N LEU A 197 3.47 21.40 7.68
CA LEU A 197 2.83 22.64 7.25
C LEU A 197 1.93 23.20 8.35
N ASP A 198 1.92 24.52 8.49
CA ASP A 198 1.02 25.21 9.42
C ASP A 198 -0.43 25.16 8.93
N GLU A 199 -1.36 25.10 9.85
CA GLU A 199 -2.79 25.18 9.53
C GLU A 199 -3.18 26.63 9.20
N VAL A 200 -4.00 26.79 8.15
CA VAL A 200 -4.52 28.10 7.75
C VAL A 200 -5.77 28.50 8.57
N THR A 201 -6.47 27.48 9.08
CA THR A 201 -7.70 27.68 9.87
C THR A 201 -7.38 27.42 11.34
N THR A 202 -7.41 28.42 12.18
CA THR A 202 -7.28 28.34 13.65
C THR A 202 -8.64 28.37 14.31
#